data_6cdf5af68cc5f891391015425a86faf6
#
_entry.id   6cdf5af68cc5f891391015425a86faf6
#
_cell.length_a   1.000
_cell.length_b   1.000
_cell.length_c   1.000
_cell.angle_alpha   90.00
_cell.angle_beta   90.00
_cell.angle_gamma   90.00
#
_symmetry.space_group_name_H-M   'P 1'
#
loop_
_entity.id
_entity.type
_entity.pdbx_description
1 polymer ?
#
loop_
_entity_poly.entity_id
_entity_poly.type
_entity_poly.pdbx_seq_one_letter_code
_entity_poly.pdbx_strand_id
1 'polypeptide(L)'
;ALCLAGGTAAADKARNIASDADSQYHAAHLENHLDTTDVYCTGNYVKVRNKINGKKVVGHLEQADQFQLLDIQKGWVKIKVTYSDKTSPDSHKGMTGWLNADYVDCYCDAGEYAGEGEANGFVYADENCRNYDEVIELYIRAIKERWDSDKISEFGFEPCCFVSSMESDGYLLKDLNGDGNDELIILPRSCLEYRDAEERGILYAVYTMKDGKPIRVLYSWTRRRNYLCTDGEIYSEGSDGAAYFTACIYDIRDGKAVVREGVQTADKMDANGEYLEGTVYLRMTESHDFYDGEEISEEQADADLARYQNMLLNDDSGFVPFAEYEKKSR
;
A
#
# COMPACT_ATOMS: atom_id res chain seq x y z
N ALA A 1 -24.43 -21.95 39.82
CA ALA A 1 -23.75 -20.68 39.69
C ALA A 1 -22.25 -20.88 39.89
N LEU A 2 -21.57 -21.33 38.88
CA LEU A 2 -20.08 -21.26 38.74
C LEU A 2 -19.78 -21.73 37.31
N CYS A 3 -19.53 -20.80 36.42
CA CYS A 3 -18.78 -20.93 35.15
C CYS A 3 -19.08 -19.71 34.29
N LEU A 4 -18.31 -18.66 34.40
CA LEU A 4 -18.14 -17.58 33.41
C LEU A 4 -17.01 -16.60 33.90
N ALA A 5 -15.81 -17.11 34.06
CA ALA A 5 -14.64 -16.25 34.34
C ALA A 5 -13.34 -16.71 33.65
N GLY A 6 -13.44 -17.61 32.64
CA GLY A 6 -12.25 -18.14 31.96
C GLY A 6 -12.03 -17.63 30.54
N GLY A 7 -12.99 -16.91 29.93
CA GLY A 7 -12.93 -16.53 28.52
C GLY A 7 -12.23 -15.20 28.23
N THR A 8 -12.29 -14.25 29.16
CA THR A 8 -11.76 -12.89 28.91
C THR A 8 -10.24 -12.80 29.03
N ALA A 9 -9.64 -13.51 29.95
CA ALA A 9 -8.18 -13.45 30.16
C ALA A 9 -7.37 -14.13 29.05
N ALA A 10 -7.93 -15.15 28.38
CA ALA A 10 -7.28 -15.81 27.24
C ALA A 10 -7.42 -14.98 25.96
N ALA A 11 -8.57 -14.33 25.76
CA ALA A 11 -8.81 -13.44 24.62
C ALA A 11 -7.97 -12.14 24.74
N ASP A 12 -7.87 -11.57 25.95
CA ASP A 12 -7.02 -10.40 26.19
C ASP A 12 -5.53 -10.74 26.07
N LYS A 13 -5.13 -11.95 26.42
CA LYS A 13 -3.73 -12.38 26.23
C LYS A 13 -3.41 -12.67 24.78
N ALA A 14 -4.35 -13.20 23.99
CA ALA A 14 -4.20 -13.39 22.57
C ALA A 14 -4.16 -12.05 21.80
N ARG A 15 -5.00 -11.07 22.18
CA ARG A 15 -4.96 -9.71 21.63
C ARG A 15 -3.64 -9.00 21.94
N ASN A 16 -3.12 -9.13 23.17
CA ASN A 16 -1.84 -8.53 23.53
C ASN A 16 -0.65 -9.18 22.79
N ILE A 17 -0.72 -10.47 22.50
CA ILE A 17 0.33 -11.16 21.72
C ILE A 17 0.29 -10.75 20.25
N ALA A 18 -0.89 -10.62 19.64
CA ALA A 18 -1.06 -10.14 18.28
C ALA A 18 -0.59 -8.67 18.16
N SER A 19 -1.03 -7.77 19.06
CA SER A 19 -0.57 -6.38 19.05
C SER A 19 0.94 -6.23 19.25
N ASP A 20 1.56 -7.09 20.05
CA ASP A 20 3.01 -7.08 20.25
C ASP A 20 3.77 -7.57 18.99
N ALA A 21 3.19 -8.50 18.23
CA ALA A 21 3.76 -9.00 16.98
C ALA A 21 3.65 -7.94 15.87
N ASP A 22 2.50 -7.29 15.73
CA ASP A 22 2.27 -6.22 14.75
C ASP A 22 3.19 -5.02 15.02
N SER A 23 3.31 -4.59 16.29
CA SER A 23 4.23 -3.51 16.68
C SER A 23 5.70 -3.85 16.43
N GLN A 24 6.09 -5.13 16.56
CA GLN A 24 7.44 -5.59 16.25
C GLN A 24 7.71 -5.59 14.76
N TYR A 25 6.73 -5.99 13.95
CA TYR A 25 6.81 -5.95 12.49
C TYR A 25 6.95 -4.54 11.95
N HIS A 26 6.08 -3.64 12.40
CA HIS A 26 6.11 -2.24 11.99
C HIS A 26 7.43 -1.55 12.40
N ALA A 27 7.94 -1.88 13.58
CA ALA A 27 9.24 -1.39 14.03
C ALA A 27 10.40 -1.91 13.16
N ALA A 28 10.33 -3.17 12.69
CA ALA A 28 11.35 -3.72 11.79
C ALA A 28 11.34 -3.06 10.41
N HIS A 29 10.15 -2.72 9.88
CA HIS A 29 10.02 -1.96 8.64
C HIS A 29 10.71 -0.59 8.72
N LEU A 30 10.61 0.07 9.86
CA LEU A 30 11.23 1.37 10.09
C LEU A 30 12.76 1.32 10.27
N GLU A 31 13.38 0.12 10.37
CA GLU A 31 14.85 0.00 10.51
C GLU A 31 15.61 0.58 9.30
N ASN A 32 15.02 0.50 8.11
CA ASN A 32 15.60 1.07 6.89
C ASN A 32 15.58 2.61 6.88
N HIS A 33 14.80 3.22 7.77
CA HIS A 33 14.66 4.67 7.93
C HIS A 33 15.44 5.22 9.12
N LEU A 34 16.34 4.44 9.71
CA LEU A 34 17.24 4.92 10.77
C LEU A 34 18.10 6.07 10.25
N ASP A 35 18.18 7.14 11.06
CA ASP A 35 18.90 8.38 10.76
C ASP A 35 18.32 9.21 9.59
N THR A 36 17.15 8.81 9.03
CA THR A 36 16.44 9.60 8.02
C THR A 36 15.41 10.54 8.68
N THR A 37 14.82 11.43 7.88
CA THR A 37 13.76 12.37 8.28
C THR A 37 12.47 12.16 7.51
N ASP A 38 12.37 11.06 6.78
CA ASP A 38 11.24 10.66 5.94
C ASP A 38 10.17 9.88 6.69
N VAL A 39 10.10 10.03 7.99
CA VAL A 39 9.11 9.41 8.88
C VAL A 39 8.24 10.47 9.56
N TYR A 40 6.97 10.12 9.76
CA TYR A 40 5.97 11.03 10.34
C TYR A 40 5.04 10.34 11.33
N CYS A 41 4.32 11.14 12.13
CA CYS A 41 3.33 10.65 13.09
C CYS A 41 1.98 10.42 12.39
N THR A 42 1.39 9.23 12.58
CA THR A 42 0.08 8.87 12.01
C THR A 42 -1.10 9.21 12.92
N GLY A 43 -0.85 9.56 14.18
CA GLY A 43 -1.89 9.79 15.19
C GLY A 43 -1.87 11.21 15.76
N ASN A 44 -3.01 11.61 16.34
CA ASN A 44 -3.14 12.87 17.07
C ASN A 44 -2.88 12.66 18.56
N TYR A 45 -2.19 13.62 19.18
CA TYR A 45 -1.88 13.65 20.61
C TYR A 45 -1.10 12.41 21.10
N VAL A 46 -0.19 11.90 20.24
CA VAL A 46 0.61 10.71 20.53
C VAL A 46 1.67 11.01 21.59
N LYS A 47 1.70 10.22 22.66
CA LYS A 47 2.59 10.43 23.78
C LYS A 47 4.02 10.01 23.47
N VAL A 48 4.94 10.96 23.52
CA VAL A 48 6.38 10.71 23.51
C VAL A 48 6.88 10.55 24.96
N ARG A 49 7.62 9.49 25.23
CA ARG A 49 8.06 9.10 26.57
C ARG A 49 9.57 9.19 26.71
N ASN A 50 10.04 9.38 27.92
CA ASN A 50 11.47 9.46 28.19
C ASN A 50 12.23 8.12 28.03
N LYS A 51 11.54 7.00 28.03
CA LYS A 51 12.07 5.65 27.81
C LYS A 51 10.97 4.69 27.40
N ILE A 52 11.34 3.54 26.84
CA ILE A 52 10.44 2.43 26.47
C ILE A 52 9.58 2.05 27.67
N ASN A 53 8.28 1.92 27.47
CA ASN A 53 7.28 1.63 28.50
C ASN A 53 7.31 2.59 29.71
N GLY A 54 7.98 3.75 29.58
CA GLY A 54 8.10 4.74 30.66
C GLY A 54 6.77 5.43 30.95
N LYS A 55 6.55 5.81 32.21
CA LYS A 55 5.34 6.57 32.59
C LYS A 55 5.49 8.07 32.37
N LYS A 56 6.72 8.59 32.28
CA LYS A 56 6.98 10.02 32.12
C LYS A 56 6.82 10.40 30.64
N VAL A 57 5.82 11.20 30.33
CA VAL A 57 5.62 11.83 29.03
C VAL A 57 6.52 13.05 28.93
N VAL A 58 7.23 13.21 27.81
CA VAL A 58 8.12 14.36 27.54
C VAL A 58 7.49 15.34 26.56
N GLY A 59 6.46 14.92 25.84
CA GLY A 59 5.65 15.72 24.94
C GLY A 59 4.65 14.86 24.18
N HIS A 60 3.97 15.49 23.23
CA HIS A 60 3.00 14.84 22.35
C HIS A 60 3.34 15.17 20.90
N LEU A 61 2.96 14.30 19.97
CA LEU A 61 3.01 14.53 18.53
C LEU A 61 1.59 14.61 17.98
N GLU A 62 1.42 15.40 16.96
CA GLU A 62 0.22 15.48 16.17
C GLU A 62 0.43 14.74 14.83
N GLN A 63 -0.65 14.45 14.14
CA GLN A 63 -0.61 13.83 12.83
C GLN A 63 0.22 14.68 11.87
N ALA A 64 1.08 14.03 11.10
CA ALA A 64 2.05 14.64 10.17
C ALA A 64 3.23 15.37 10.82
N ASP A 65 3.39 15.39 12.16
CA ASP A 65 4.65 15.81 12.76
C ASP A 65 5.79 14.94 12.25
N GLN A 66 6.88 15.57 11.77
CA GLN A 66 8.03 14.88 11.20
C GLN A 66 9.17 14.81 12.21
N PHE A 67 9.93 13.75 12.11
CA PHE A 67 11.04 13.52 13.03
C PHE A 67 12.14 12.67 12.38
N GLN A 68 13.34 12.77 12.92
CA GLN A 68 14.42 11.85 12.62
C GLN A 68 14.26 10.60 13.48
N LEU A 69 14.36 9.43 12.87
CA LEU A 69 14.37 8.15 13.54
C LEU A 69 15.78 7.85 14.05
N LEU A 70 15.94 7.65 15.36
CA LEU A 70 17.26 7.51 15.99
C LEU A 70 17.56 6.09 16.47
N ASP A 71 16.54 5.30 16.80
CA ASP A 71 16.70 3.95 17.36
C ASP A 71 15.35 3.21 17.35
N ILE A 72 15.40 1.89 17.22
CA ILE A 72 14.22 1.02 17.22
C ILE A 72 14.47 -0.13 18.20
N GLN A 73 13.58 -0.33 19.14
CA GLN A 73 13.67 -1.42 20.11
C GLN A 73 12.29 -1.91 20.57
N LYS A 74 12.01 -3.19 20.39
CA LYS A 74 10.84 -3.88 20.98
C LYS A 74 9.50 -3.19 20.67
N GLY A 75 9.24 -2.83 19.40
CA GLY A 75 8.03 -2.14 18.99
C GLY A 75 7.96 -0.66 19.42
N TRP A 76 9.08 -0.08 19.82
CA TRP A 76 9.23 1.34 20.15
C TRP A 76 10.29 1.98 19.29
N VAL A 77 10.03 3.23 18.91
CA VAL A 77 10.97 4.04 18.14
C VAL A 77 11.43 5.24 18.97
N LYS A 78 12.73 5.54 18.86
CA LYS A 78 13.31 6.76 19.41
C LYS A 78 13.42 7.81 18.33
N ILE A 79 12.90 8.97 18.62
CA ILE A 79 12.79 10.04 17.63
C ILE A 79 13.41 11.33 18.11
N LYS A 80 13.73 12.21 17.13
CA LYS A 80 14.02 13.63 17.35
C LYS A 80 13.13 14.45 16.41
N VAL A 81 12.22 15.23 16.95
CA VAL A 81 11.27 16.04 16.17
C VAL A 81 12.03 17.06 15.31
N THR A 82 11.82 17.03 14.02
CA THR A 82 12.42 17.93 13.03
C THR A 82 11.45 19.02 12.58
N TYR A 83 10.18 18.65 12.40
CA TYR A 83 9.09 19.55 12.07
C TYR A 83 7.88 19.27 12.93
N SER A 84 7.21 20.30 13.38
CA SER A 84 5.93 20.22 14.08
C SER A 84 5.12 21.45 13.69
N ASP A 85 3.81 21.27 13.44
CA ASP A 85 2.94 22.38 13.07
C ASP A 85 2.97 23.45 14.16
N LYS A 86 3.28 24.68 13.77
CA LYS A 86 3.41 25.84 14.66
C LYS A 86 2.10 26.25 15.33
N THR A 87 0.97 25.68 14.91
CA THR A 87 -0.35 25.99 15.47
C THR A 87 -0.62 25.29 16.81
N SER A 88 0.13 24.25 17.14
CA SER A 88 0.05 23.57 18.44
C SER A 88 0.88 24.32 19.50
N PRO A 89 0.29 24.68 20.65
CA PRO A 89 1.06 25.27 21.76
C PRO A 89 2.11 24.31 22.34
N ASP A 90 2.05 23.02 21.99
CA ASP A 90 2.97 21.96 22.41
C ASP A 90 3.98 21.56 21.30
N SER A 91 4.17 22.43 20.30
CA SER A 91 5.18 22.22 19.24
C SER A 91 6.59 22.10 19.84
N HIS A 92 7.19 20.94 19.72
CA HIS A 92 8.44 20.58 20.39
C HIS A 92 9.56 20.25 19.39
N LYS A 93 9.84 21.12 18.42
CA LYS A 93 11.02 20.95 17.54
C LYS A 93 12.27 20.70 18.37
N GLY A 94 12.97 19.62 18.08
CA GLY A 94 14.16 19.17 18.81
C GLY A 94 13.84 18.25 20.01
N MET A 95 12.58 18.02 20.34
CA MET A 95 12.18 17.04 21.36
C MET A 95 12.71 15.64 20.98
N THR A 96 13.25 14.93 21.95
CA THR A 96 13.73 13.56 21.79
C THR A 96 13.04 12.65 22.80
N GLY A 97 12.61 11.49 22.33
CA GLY A 97 11.98 10.50 23.20
C GLY A 97 11.55 9.25 22.45
N TRP A 98 10.75 8.43 23.13
CA TRP A 98 10.26 7.15 22.64
C TRP A 98 8.75 7.17 22.46
N LEU A 99 8.25 6.66 21.34
CA LEU A 99 6.84 6.37 21.12
C LEU A 99 6.67 4.96 20.57
N ASN A 100 5.44 4.45 20.61
CA ASN A 100 5.14 3.16 20.02
C ASN A 100 5.22 3.28 18.49
N ALA A 101 5.86 2.30 17.83
CA ALA A 101 6.03 2.25 16.39
C ALA A 101 4.71 2.28 15.62
N ASP A 102 3.60 1.79 16.17
CA ASP A 102 2.27 1.82 15.56
C ASP A 102 1.77 3.24 15.19
N TYR A 103 2.40 4.28 15.77
CA TYR A 103 2.09 5.69 15.46
C TYR A 103 3.10 6.36 14.55
N VAL A 104 3.95 5.58 13.90
CA VAL A 104 4.99 6.08 12.99
C VAL A 104 4.80 5.44 11.63
N ASP A 105 4.86 6.24 10.58
CA ASP A 105 4.93 5.75 9.23
C ASP A 105 6.02 6.50 8.46
N CYS A 106 6.40 6.03 7.29
CA CYS A 106 7.41 6.67 6.46
C CYS A 106 6.77 7.24 5.18
N TYR A 107 7.38 8.30 4.68
CA TYR A 107 7.13 8.75 3.31
C TYR A 107 7.86 7.82 2.32
N CYS A 108 7.79 6.51 2.55
CA CYS A 108 8.31 5.54 1.62
C CYS A 108 7.52 5.69 0.32
N ASP A 109 8.22 5.97 -0.75
CA ASP A 109 7.61 6.01 -2.07
C ASP A 109 6.79 4.75 -2.31
N ALA A 110 5.53 4.93 -2.67
CA ALA A 110 4.68 3.82 -3.11
C ALA A 110 5.29 3.09 -4.34
N GLY A 111 6.37 3.61 -4.91
CA GLY A 111 7.20 3.01 -5.95
C GLY A 111 8.25 2.01 -5.45
N GLU A 112 8.72 2.12 -4.20
CA GLU A 112 9.66 1.13 -3.64
C GLU A 112 8.98 -0.15 -3.15
N TYR A 113 7.65 -0.14 -2.94
CA TYR A 113 6.88 -1.36 -2.70
C TYR A 113 6.74 -2.26 -3.94
N ALA A 114 7.17 -1.79 -5.11
CA ALA A 114 7.26 -2.60 -6.31
C ALA A 114 8.70 -3.14 -6.47
N GLY A 115 9.14 -4.03 -5.60
CA GLY A 115 10.21 -4.95 -5.93
C GLY A 115 11.59 -4.76 -5.33
N GLU A 116 11.73 -4.75 -4.01
CA GLU A 116 12.87 -5.41 -3.38
C GLU A 116 12.36 -6.26 -2.20
N GLY A 117 11.95 -7.49 -2.54
CA GLY A 117 11.68 -8.54 -1.58
C GLY A 117 12.98 -9.04 -0.96
N GLU A 118 13.65 -8.18 -0.19
CA GLU A 118 14.61 -8.64 0.78
C GLU A 118 14.43 -7.87 2.08
N ALA A 119 14.11 -8.64 3.06
CA ALA A 119 14.15 -8.36 4.47
C ALA A 119 12.88 -7.78 5.07
N ASN A 120 12.18 -8.62 5.74
CA ASN A 120 11.75 -8.37 7.12
C ASN A 120 11.10 -9.59 7.73
N GLY A 121 11.45 -10.79 7.28
CA GLY A 121 10.99 -12.02 7.94
C GLY A 121 9.48 -12.31 7.81
N PHE A 122 8.74 -11.41 7.21
CA PHE A 122 7.33 -11.60 6.86
C PHE A 122 7.29 -12.17 5.44
N VAL A 123 7.15 -13.45 5.34
CA VAL A 123 6.96 -14.12 4.07
C VAL A 123 5.48 -14.01 3.75
N TYR A 124 5.12 -13.14 2.80
CA TYR A 124 3.78 -13.15 2.25
C TYR A 124 3.42 -14.57 1.80
N ALA A 125 2.17 -14.98 1.98
CA ALA A 125 1.77 -16.34 1.67
C ALA A 125 2.04 -16.72 0.20
N ASP A 126 1.97 -15.74 -0.70
CA ASP A 126 2.24 -15.88 -2.13
C ASP A 126 3.75 -15.98 -2.46
N GLU A 127 4.65 -15.48 -1.61
CA GLU A 127 6.11 -15.63 -1.79
C GLU A 127 6.58 -17.09 -1.68
N ASN A 128 5.79 -17.96 -1.04
CA ASN A 128 6.06 -19.38 -0.99
C ASN A 128 5.58 -20.14 -2.24
N CYS A 129 4.83 -19.50 -3.13
CA CYS A 129 4.34 -20.11 -4.35
C CYS A 129 5.49 -20.27 -5.34
N ARG A 130 5.50 -21.42 -6.04
CA ARG A 130 6.54 -21.78 -7.00
C ARG A 130 6.14 -21.52 -8.44
N ASN A 131 4.84 -21.33 -8.67
CA ASN A 131 4.25 -21.10 -9.98
C ASN A 131 2.89 -20.41 -9.83
N TYR A 132 2.29 -19.97 -10.92
CA TYR A 132 1.01 -19.28 -10.93
C TYR A 132 -0.16 -20.17 -10.44
N ASP A 133 -0.11 -21.49 -10.67
CA ASP A 133 -1.15 -22.39 -10.18
C ASP A 133 -1.23 -22.34 -8.64
N GLU A 134 -0.09 -22.34 -7.95
CA GLU A 134 -0.05 -22.24 -6.50
C GLU A 134 -0.56 -20.87 -6.00
N VAL A 135 -0.32 -19.79 -6.73
CA VAL A 135 -0.91 -18.47 -6.42
C VAL A 135 -2.43 -18.53 -6.59
N ILE A 136 -2.94 -19.06 -7.70
CA ILE A 136 -4.37 -19.19 -7.97
C ILE A 136 -5.04 -20.05 -6.89
N GLU A 137 -4.45 -21.18 -6.53
CA GLU A 137 -4.95 -22.07 -5.48
C GLU A 137 -4.99 -21.39 -4.10
N LEU A 138 -4.08 -20.49 -3.81
CA LEU A 138 -4.06 -19.70 -2.58
C LEU A 138 -5.31 -18.80 -2.50
N TYR A 139 -5.66 -18.07 -3.58
CA TYR A 139 -6.86 -17.25 -3.64
C TYR A 139 -8.15 -18.09 -3.58
N ILE A 140 -8.21 -19.22 -4.29
CA ILE A 140 -9.33 -20.17 -4.23
C ILE A 140 -9.52 -20.69 -2.80
N ARG A 141 -8.43 -21.03 -2.11
CA ARG A 141 -8.46 -21.47 -0.73
C ARG A 141 -9.03 -20.41 0.20
N ALA A 142 -8.63 -19.15 0.02
CA ALA A 142 -9.12 -18.04 0.81
C ALA A 142 -10.66 -17.89 0.70
N ILE A 143 -11.20 -17.98 -0.51
CA ILE A 143 -12.65 -17.92 -0.74
C ILE A 143 -13.36 -19.13 -0.06
N LYS A 144 -12.86 -20.33 -0.27
CA LYS A 144 -13.48 -21.56 0.26
C LYS A 144 -13.47 -21.65 1.78
N GLU A 145 -12.37 -21.24 2.38
CA GLU A 145 -12.22 -21.20 3.82
C GLU A 145 -12.86 -19.96 4.43
N ARG A 146 -13.36 -19.03 3.61
CA ARG A 146 -13.98 -17.77 4.04
C ARG A 146 -13.09 -17.00 4.98
N TRP A 147 -11.88 -16.68 4.51
CA TRP A 147 -10.95 -15.90 5.29
C TRP A 147 -11.57 -14.56 5.68
N ASP A 148 -11.49 -14.22 6.96
CA ASP A 148 -11.86 -12.91 7.47
C ASP A 148 -10.73 -11.89 7.26
N SER A 149 -10.98 -10.63 7.58
CA SER A 149 -10.03 -9.55 7.39
C SER A 149 -8.71 -9.77 8.13
N ASP A 150 -8.78 -10.35 9.33
CA ASP A 150 -7.58 -10.59 10.14
C ASP A 150 -6.70 -11.66 9.47
N LYS A 151 -7.31 -12.75 8.99
CA LYS A 151 -6.60 -13.82 8.29
C LYS A 151 -6.05 -13.34 6.94
N ILE A 152 -6.80 -12.54 6.18
CA ILE A 152 -6.32 -11.95 4.93
C ILE A 152 -5.06 -11.10 5.18
N SER A 153 -5.10 -10.24 6.21
CA SER A 153 -3.94 -9.42 6.61
C SER A 153 -2.77 -10.26 7.11
N GLU A 154 -3.02 -11.31 7.90
CA GLU A 154 -1.98 -12.25 8.37
C GLU A 154 -1.22 -12.89 7.21
N PHE A 155 -1.90 -13.13 6.08
CA PHE A 155 -1.30 -13.68 4.86
C PHE A 155 -0.70 -12.59 3.93
N GLY A 156 -0.65 -11.33 4.35
CA GLY A 156 -0.01 -10.24 3.61
C GLY A 156 -0.85 -9.69 2.46
N PHE A 157 -2.17 -9.79 2.55
CA PHE A 157 -3.10 -9.23 1.57
C PHE A 157 -3.93 -8.09 2.16
N GLU A 158 -4.48 -7.26 1.28
CA GLU A 158 -5.37 -6.16 1.64
C GLU A 158 -6.84 -6.61 1.71
N PRO A 159 -7.47 -6.62 2.89
CA PRO A 159 -8.83 -7.15 3.04
C PRO A 159 -9.88 -6.41 2.22
N CYS A 160 -9.72 -5.11 2.00
CA CYS A 160 -10.66 -4.30 1.24
C CYS A 160 -10.55 -4.50 -0.28
N CYS A 161 -9.46 -5.13 -0.75
CA CYS A 161 -9.14 -5.35 -2.16
C CYS A 161 -8.81 -6.82 -2.39
N PHE A 162 -9.67 -7.72 -1.94
CA PHE A 162 -9.42 -9.15 -1.97
C PHE A 162 -10.60 -9.94 -2.54
N VAL A 163 -10.31 -11.13 -3.01
CA VAL A 163 -11.29 -12.03 -3.64
C VAL A 163 -12.40 -12.45 -2.66
N SER A 164 -13.62 -12.62 -3.18
CA SER A 164 -14.79 -12.97 -2.39
C SER A 164 -15.69 -14.01 -3.02
N SER A 165 -15.60 -14.24 -4.32
CA SER A 165 -16.52 -15.08 -5.09
C SER A 165 -15.78 -15.96 -6.09
N MET A 166 -16.14 -17.23 -6.13
CA MET A 166 -15.62 -18.20 -7.12
C MET A 166 -16.09 -17.89 -8.54
N GLU A 167 -17.23 -17.26 -8.71
CA GLU A 167 -17.90 -17.02 -9.99
C GLU A 167 -17.52 -15.67 -10.61
N SER A 168 -17.41 -14.63 -9.78
CA SER A 168 -17.12 -13.27 -10.25
C SER A 168 -15.65 -12.89 -10.18
N ASP A 169 -14.88 -13.54 -9.32
CA ASP A 169 -13.45 -13.32 -9.22
C ASP A 169 -12.68 -14.43 -9.95
N GLY A 170 -11.51 -14.07 -10.44
CA GLY A 170 -10.73 -14.99 -11.23
C GLY A 170 -9.38 -14.40 -11.61
N TYR A 171 -8.88 -14.82 -12.73
CA TYR A 171 -7.58 -14.38 -13.23
C TYR A 171 -7.58 -14.19 -14.74
N LEU A 172 -6.59 -13.46 -15.18
CA LEU A 172 -6.19 -13.29 -16.57
C LEU A 172 -4.69 -13.60 -16.67
N LEU A 173 -4.31 -14.32 -17.73
CA LEU A 173 -2.91 -14.48 -18.15
C LEU A 173 -2.69 -13.61 -19.38
N LYS A 174 -1.76 -12.69 -19.32
CA LYS A 174 -1.47 -11.75 -20.41
C LYS A 174 -0.03 -11.28 -20.34
N ASP A 175 0.67 -11.33 -21.45
CA ASP A 175 2.00 -10.71 -21.59
C ASP A 175 1.84 -9.18 -21.55
N LEU A 176 2.18 -8.59 -20.40
CA LEU A 176 2.04 -7.15 -20.14
C LEU A 176 3.30 -6.37 -20.57
N ASN A 177 4.44 -7.03 -20.62
CA ASN A 177 5.74 -6.40 -20.83
C ASN A 177 6.37 -6.72 -22.20
N GLY A 178 5.72 -7.59 -22.99
CA GLY A 178 6.16 -7.98 -24.33
C GLY A 178 7.37 -8.91 -24.33
N ASP A 179 7.66 -9.62 -23.23
CA ASP A 179 8.80 -10.54 -23.13
C ASP A 179 8.50 -11.98 -23.59
N GLY A 180 7.23 -12.24 -23.94
CA GLY A 180 6.73 -13.53 -24.41
C GLY A 180 6.30 -14.47 -23.28
N ASN A 181 6.30 -14.02 -22.03
CA ASN A 181 5.75 -14.73 -20.90
C ASN A 181 4.55 -13.96 -20.36
N ASP A 182 3.49 -14.68 -20.02
CA ASP A 182 2.31 -14.04 -19.45
C ASP A 182 2.53 -13.66 -17.97
N GLU A 183 2.06 -12.48 -17.59
CA GLU A 183 1.81 -12.11 -16.21
C GLU A 183 0.47 -12.70 -15.74
N LEU A 184 0.39 -13.01 -14.43
CA LEU A 184 -0.84 -13.41 -13.77
C LEU A 184 -1.49 -12.18 -13.13
N ILE A 185 -2.73 -11.90 -13.51
CA ILE A 185 -3.51 -10.78 -13.00
C ILE A 185 -4.70 -11.36 -12.24
N ILE A 186 -4.83 -11.05 -10.94
CA ILE A 186 -5.95 -11.43 -10.10
C ILE A 186 -6.93 -10.26 -10.03
N LEU A 187 -8.17 -10.49 -10.44
CA LEU A 187 -9.17 -9.43 -10.58
C LEU A 187 -10.60 -9.97 -10.56
N PRO A 188 -11.61 -9.12 -10.26
CA PRO A 188 -13.00 -9.45 -10.53
C PRO A 188 -13.31 -9.23 -12.00
N ARG A 189 -14.26 -9.97 -12.57
CA ARG A 189 -14.76 -9.79 -13.95
C ARG A 189 -15.19 -8.33 -14.21
N SER A 190 -15.79 -7.68 -13.22
CA SER A 190 -16.23 -6.28 -13.34
C SER A 190 -15.10 -5.28 -13.65
N CYS A 191 -13.85 -5.65 -13.44
CA CYS A 191 -12.69 -4.83 -13.85
C CYS A 191 -12.54 -4.75 -15.37
N LEU A 192 -13.00 -5.78 -16.08
CA LEU A 192 -12.88 -5.95 -17.53
C LEU A 192 -14.17 -5.59 -18.30
N GLU A 193 -15.28 -5.42 -17.61
CA GLU A 193 -16.55 -5.05 -18.20
C GLU A 193 -16.70 -3.52 -18.25
N TYR A 194 -17.17 -2.99 -19.39
CA TYR A 194 -17.52 -1.57 -19.48
C TYR A 194 -18.70 -1.27 -18.56
N ARG A 195 -18.43 -0.50 -17.53
CA ARG A 195 -19.44 0.06 -16.63
C ARG A 195 -19.09 1.50 -16.34
N ASP A 196 -20.05 2.25 -15.81
CA ASP A 196 -19.75 3.56 -15.24
C ASP A 196 -18.59 3.45 -14.26
N ALA A 197 -17.75 4.48 -14.19
CA ALA A 197 -16.51 4.47 -13.40
C ALA A 197 -16.75 4.07 -11.93
N GLU A 198 -17.95 4.36 -11.39
CA GLU A 198 -18.34 4.01 -10.01
C GLU A 198 -18.58 2.48 -9.82
N GLU A 199 -18.93 1.76 -10.89
CA GLU A 199 -19.23 0.32 -10.84
C GLU A 199 -18.07 -0.56 -11.30
N ARG A 200 -17.02 0.03 -11.87
CA ARG A 200 -15.86 -0.72 -12.34
C ARG A 200 -15.10 -1.30 -11.15
N GLY A 201 -14.89 -2.62 -11.19
CA GLY A 201 -14.01 -3.29 -10.23
C GLY A 201 -12.54 -2.89 -10.42
N ILE A 202 -11.74 -3.10 -9.40
CA ILE A 202 -10.29 -2.87 -9.41
C ILE A 202 -9.56 -4.21 -9.50
N LEU A 203 -8.39 -4.26 -10.11
CA LEU A 203 -7.55 -5.44 -10.01
C LEU A 203 -7.00 -5.60 -8.57
N TYR A 204 -6.85 -6.83 -8.13
CA TYR A 204 -6.37 -7.12 -6.77
C TYR A 204 -4.84 -7.18 -6.72
N ALA A 205 -4.23 -7.93 -7.64
CA ALA A 205 -2.78 -8.08 -7.71
C ALA A 205 -2.29 -8.45 -9.11
N VAL A 206 -1.04 -8.11 -9.41
CA VAL A 206 -0.30 -8.54 -10.61
C VAL A 206 0.96 -9.28 -10.18
N TYR A 207 1.21 -10.42 -10.80
CA TYR A 207 2.39 -11.24 -10.59
C TYR A 207 3.14 -11.44 -11.89
N THR A 208 4.46 -11.38 -11.83
CA THR A 208 5.35 -11.77 -12.92
C THR A 208 6.30 -12.88 -12.48
N MET A 209 6.87 -13.60 -13.43
CA MET A 209 7.87 -14.63 -13.13
C MET A 209 9.26 -14.02 -13.06
N LYS A 210 9.94 -14.16 -11.92
CA LYS A 210 11.33 -13.77 -11.74
C LYS A 210 12.11 -14.91 -11.11
N ASP A 211 13.24 -15.26 -11.69
CA ASP A 211 14.10 -16.37 -11.22
C ASP A 211 13.35 -17.69 -11.01
N GLY A 212 12.34 -17.96 -11.85
CA GLY A 212 11.52 -19.16 -11.82
C GLY A 212 10.45 -19.21 -10.74
N LYS A 213 10.15 -18.06 -10.09
CA LYS A 213 9.09 -17.92 -9.09
C LYS A 213 8.16 -16.75 -9.43
N PRO A 214 6.86 -16.83 -9.10
CA PRO A 214 5.98 -15.69 -9.16
C PRO A 214 6.36 -14.68 -8.08
N ILE A 215 6.44 -13.42 -8.47
CA ILE A 215 6.58 -12.29 -7.54
C ILE A 215 5.42 -11.34 -7.75
N ARG A 216 4.84 -10.81 -6.68
CA ARG A 216 3.79 -9.80 -6.73
C ARG A 216 4.42 -8.43 -6.98
N VAL A 217 4.17 -7.86 -8.16
CA VAL A 217 4.76 -6.58 -8.59
C VAL A 217 3.85 -5.39 -8.39
N LEU A 218 2.55 -5.62 -8.22
CA LEU A 218 1.56 -4.56 -7.98
C LEU A 218 0.33 -5.14 -7.28
N TYR A 219 -0.29 -4.34 -6.42
CA TYR A 219 -1.58 -4.68 -5.81
C TYR A 219 -2.39 -3.43 -5.47
N SER A 220 -3.72 -3.58 -5.35
CA SER A 220 -4.60 -2.50 -4.89
C SER A 220 -4.79 -2.56 -3.38
N TRP A 221 -4.98 -1.38 -2.78
CA TRP A 221 -5.24 -1.23 -1.35
C TRP A 221 -6.17 -0.04 -1.10
N THR A 222 -6.55 0.24 0.14
CA THR A 222 -7.58 1.20 0.53
C THR A 222 -7.48 2.57 -0.17
N ARG A 223 -6.27 3.04 -0.42
CA ARG A 223 -6.01 4.36 -1.00
C ARG A 223 -5.47 4.31 -2.43
N ARG A 224 -5.25 3.12 -3.00
CA ARG A 224 -4.73 2.95 -4.35
C ARG A 224 -5.49 1.89 -5.13
N ARG A 225 -6.03 2.29 -6.26
CA ARG A 225 -6.81 1.46 -7.17
C ARG A 225 -6.03 1.25 -8.45
N ASN A 226 -5.97 0.04 -8.92
CA ASN A 226 -5.28 -0.32 -10.14
C ASN A 226 -6.25 -0.90 -11.16
N TYR A 227 -6.02 -0.60 -12.43
CA TYR A 227 -6.86 -1.01 -13.55
C TYR A 227 -5.99 -1.44 -14.73
N LEU A 228 -6.42 -2.46 -15.45
CA LEU A 228 -5.72 -2.93 -16.63
C LEU A 228 -6.06 -2.07 -17.85
N CYS A 229 -5.05 -1.71 -18.64
CA CYS A 229 -5.17 -0.98 -19.88
C CYS A 229 -5.14 -1.90 -21.10
N THR A 230 -5.56 -1.38 -22.27
CA THR A 230 -5.68 -2.15 -23.52
C THR A 230 -4.35 -2.66 -24.05
N ASP A 231 -3.28 -1.93 -23.82
CA ASP A 231 -1.91 -2.19 -24.29
C ASP A 231 -1.02 -2.94 -23.30
N GLY A 232 -1.62 -3.41 -22.20
CA GLY A 232 -0.89 -4.17 -21.17
C GLY A 232 -0.33 -3.33 -20.05
N GLU A 233 -0.49 -2.02 -20.10
CA GLU A 233 -0.11 -1.11 -19.03
C GLU A 233 -1.11 -1.17 -17.87
N ILE A 234 -0.72 -0.64 -16.72
CA ILE A 234 -1.59 -0.55 -15.55
C ILE A 234 -1.82 0.93 -15.21
N TYR A 235 -3.07 1.36 -15.28
CA TYR A 235 -3.48 2.64 -14.71
C TYR A 235 -3.67 2.50 -13.20
N SER A 236 -3.07 3.39 -12.45
CA SER A 236 -3.16 3.44 -11.00
C SER A 236 -3.61 4.82 -10.56
N GLU A 237 -4.56 4.89 -9.63
CA GLU A 237 -4.98 6.15 -9.01
C GLU A 237 -5.10 5.99 -7.51
N GLY A 238 -4.82 7.05 -6.77
CA GLY A 238 -4.94 7.01 -5.32
C GLY A 238 -4.77 8.33 -4.64
N SER A 239 -5.14 8.38 -3.35
CA SER A 239 -4.99 9.54 -2.49
C SER A 239 -3.91 9.28 -1.46
N ASP A 240 -2.91 10.15 -1.44
CA ASP A 240 -1.80 10.12 -0.49
C ASP A 240 -2.01 11.14 0.66
N GLY A 241 -3.17 11.80 0.69
CA GLY A 241 -3.56 12.79 1.71
C GLY A 241 -4.70 13.68 1.24
N ALA A 242 -5.03 14.74 2.00
CA ALA A 242 -6.19 15.61 1.71
C ALA A 242 -6.06 16.37 0.38
N ALA A 243 -4.84 16.86 0.05
CA ALA A 243 -4.56 17.59 -1.19
C ALA A 243 -3.69 16.76 -2.16
N TYR A 244 -3.27 15.58 -1.73
CA TYR A 244 -2.31 14.75 -2.45
C TYR A 244 -3.05 13.61 -3.15
N PHE A 245 -2.99 13.61 -4.47
CA PHE A 245 -3.55 12.58 -5.33
C PHE A 245 -2.51 12.22 -6.38
N THR A 246 -2.42 10.95 -6.70
CA THR A 246 -1.54 10.45 -7.76
C THR A 246 -2.35 9.60 -8.72
N ALA A 247 -2.24 9.87 -10.01
CA ALA A 247 -2.71 9.01 -11.08
C ALA A 247 -1.58 8.77 -12.06
N CYS A 248 -1.25 7.51 -12.31
CA CYS A 248 -0.10 7.18 -13.15
C CYS A 248 -0.31 5.90 -13.96
N ILE A 249 0.50 5.74 -14.99
CA ILE A 249 0.61 4.54 -15.82
C ILE A 249 1.89 3.80 -15.43
N TYR A 250 1.75 2.53 -15.09
CA TYR A 250 2.86 1.61 -14.85
C TYR A 250 3.09 0.69 -16.02
N ASP A 251 4.37 0.48 -16.34
CA ASP A 251 4.87 -0.66 -17.09
C ASP A 251 5.39 -1.73 -16.13
N ILE A 252 5.33 -2.99 -16.53
CA ILE A 252 6.01 -4.07 -15.81
C ILE A 252 7.35 -4.32 -16.50
N ARG A 253 8.46 -4.08 -15.79
CA ARG A 253 9.82 -4.26 -16.33
C ARG A 253 10.74 -4.90 -15.29
N ASP A 254 11.47 -5.91 -15.67
CA ASP A 254 12.47 -6.61 -14.82
C ASP A 254 11.92 -7.06 -13.45
N GLY A 255 10.64 -7.45 -13.40
CA GLY A 255 9.98 -7.86 -12.17
C GLY A 255 9.58 -6.71 -11.27
N LYS A 256 9.41 -5.50 -11.81
CA LYS A 256 8.98 -4.31 -11.07
C LYS A 256 7.89 -3.58 -11.84
N ALA A 257 6.98 -2.92 -11.12
CA ALA A 257 6.12 -1.89 -11.69
C ALA A 257 6.90 -0.57 -11.73
N VAL A 258 7.06 0.01 -12.91
CA VAL A 258 7.82 1.26 -13.12
C VAL A 258 6.87 2.33 -13.64
N VAL A 259 6.86 3.49 -12.99
CA VAL A 259 6.06 4.62 -13.47
C VAL A 259 6.58 5.07 -14.82
N ARG A 260 5.72 5.06 -15.83
CA ARG A 260 6.02 5.61 -17.15
C ARG A 260 5.71 7.10 -17.20
N GLU A 261 4.54 7.47 -16.74
CA GLU A 261 4.05 8.83 -16.68
C GLU A 261 2.91 8.95 -15.65
N GLY A 262 2.64 10.16 -15.18
CA GLY A 262 1.54 10.38 -14.26
C GLY A 262 1.24 11.85 -14.02
N VAL A 263 0.17 12.07 -13.27
CA VAL A 263 -0.24 13.37 -12.74
C VAL A 263 -0.35 13.26 -11.24
N GLN A 264 0.19 14.24 -10.55
CA GLN A 264 0.05 14.36 -9.11
C GLN A 264 -0.55 15.72 -8.75
N THR A 265 -1.26 15.78 -7.63
CA THR A 265 -1.67 17.04 -7.02
C THR A 265 -0.98 17.22 -5.67
N ALA A 266 -0.67 18.45 -5.33
CA ALA A 266 -0.08 18.83 -4.06
C ALA A 266 -0.63 20.20 -3.59
N ASP A 267 -0.43 20.50 -2.33
CA ASP A 267 -0.68 21.84 -1.80
C ASP A 267 0.26 22.86 -2.42
N LYS A 268 -0.27 24.02 -2.75
CA LYS A 268 0.55 25.14 -3.21
C LYS A 268 1.31 25.75 -2.04
N MET A 269 2.62 25.95 -2.22
CA MET A 269 3.48 26.58 -1.22
C MET A 269 4.22 27.77 -1.79
N ASP A 270 4.55 28.75 -0.94
CA ASP A 270 5.44 29.85 -1.30
C ASP A 270 6.92 29.43 -1.17
N ALA A 271 7.84 30.33 -1.53
CA ALA A 271 9.30 30.11 -1.46
C ALA A 271 9.81 29.87 -0.02
N ASN A 272 9.03 30.12 1.00
CA ASN A 272 9.36 29.89 2.41
C ASN A 272 8.75 28.58 2.94
N GLY A 273 7.99 27.85 2.09
CA GLY A 273 7.26 26.63 2.48
C GLY A 273 5.96 26.92 3.24
N GLU A 274 5.39 28.12 3.10
CA GLU A 274 4.08 28.43 3.68
C GLU A 274 2.97 28.08 2.68
N TYR A 275 1.87 27.48 3.20
CA TYR A 275 0.72 27.09 2.40
C TYR A 275 0.03 28.29 1.77
N LEU A 276 -0.23 28.21 0.47
CA LEU A 276 -1.04 29.15 -0.28
C LEU A 276 -2.37 28.50 -0.66
N GLU A 277 -3.38 29.33 -0.93
CA GLU A 277 -4.64 28.83 -1.48
C GLU A 277 -4.43 28.29 -2.90
N GLY A 278 -4.91 27.05 -3.15
CA GLY A 278 -4.89 26.40 -4.46
C GLY A 278 -4.12 25.10 -4.47
N THR A 279 -4.23 24.40 -5.59
CA THR A 279 -3.59 23.11 -5.85
C THR A 279 -2.51 23.28 -6.92
N VAL A 280 -1.39 22.62 -6.76
CA VAL A 280 -0.37 22.46 -7.79
C VAL A 280 -0.62 21.14 -8.49
N TYR A 281 -0.55 21.15 -9.83
CA TYR A 281 -0.59 19.94 -10.65
C TYR A 281 0.80 19.67 -11.19
N LEU A 282 1.27 18.45 -11.00
CA LEU A 282 2.62 18.01 -11.38
C LEU A 282 2.52 16.87 -12.38
N ARG A 283 3.26 16.96 -13.48
CA ARG A 283 3.46 15.83 -14.40
C ARG A 283 4.71 15.09 -13.98
N MET A 284 4.57 13.79 -13.72
CA MET A 284 5.69 12.91 -13.42
C MET A 284 6.01 11.99 -14.60
N THR A 285 7.26 11.59 -14.68
CA THR A 285 7.77 10.56 -15.59
C THR A 285 8.70 9.64 -14.81
N GLU A 286 9.22 8.60 -15.44
CA GLU A 286 10.16 7.64 -14.82
C GLU A 286 11.39 8.30 -14.16
N SER A 287 11.77 9.52 -14.58
CA SER A 287 12.93 10.24 -14.06
C SER A 287 12.62 11.15 -12.88
N HIS A 288 11.37 11.25 -12.46
CA HIS A 288 10.95 12.11 -11.36
C HIS A 288 10.67 11.28 -10.11
N ASP A 289 11.11 11.79 -8.97
CA ASP A 289 10.65 11.34 -7.67
C ASP A 289 9.19 11.80 -7.44
N PHE A 290 8.51 11.20 -6.46
CA PHE A 290 7.16 11.61 -6.10
C PHE A 290 7.15 13.09 -5.67
N TYR A 291 6.19 13.85 -6.24
CA TYR A 291 6.03 15.30 -6.02
C TYR A 291 7.18 16.18 -6.49
N ASP A 292 8.08 15.68 -7.33
CA ASP A 292 9.18 16.43 -8.00
C ASP A 292 8.97 16.51 -9.51
N GLY A 293 7.71 16.45 -9.96
CA GLY A 293 7.33 16.55 -11.36
C GLY A 293 7.34 17.98 -11.90
N GLU A 294 7.19 18.12 -13.22
CA GLU A 294 7.02 19.40 -13.89
C GLU A 294 5.63 20.00 -13.55
N GLU A 295 5.58 21.26 -13.10
CA GLU A 295 4.31 21.95 -12.88
C GLU A 295 3.56 22.15 -14.20
N ILE A 296 2.29 21.75 -14.25
CA ILE A 296 1.40 21.84 -15.40
C ILE A 296 0.11 22.59 -15.05
N SER A 297 -0.65 23.02 -16.05
CA SER A 297 -1.96 23.59 -15.80
C SER A 297 -3.00 22.52 -15.45
N GLU A 298 -4.07 22.93 -14.76
CA GLU A 298 -5.22 22.07 -14.47
C GLU A 298 -5.81 21.44 -15.74
N GLU A 299 -5.95 22.23 -16.85
CA GLU A 299 -6.45 21.71 -18.10
C GLU A 299 -5.54 20.62 -18.72
N GLN A 300 -4.23 20.74 -18.52
CA GLN A 300 -3.29 19.71 -18.96
C GLN A 300 -3.40 18.45 -18.09
N ALA A 301 -3.56 18.62 -16.77
CA ALA A 301 -3.78 17.52 -15.85
C ALA A 301 -5.07 16.76 -16.17
N ASP A 302 -6.18 17.48 -16.37
CA ASP A 302 -7.47 16.91 -16.78
C ASP A 302 -7.39 16.14 -18.10
N ALA A 303 -6.66 16.68 -19.07
CA ALA A 303 -6.47 16.03 -20.36
C ALA A 303 -5.67 14.72 -20.22
N ASP A 304 -4.62 14.70 -19.39
CA ASP A 304 -3.84 13.50 -19.13
C ASP A 304 -4.67 12.45 -18.37
N LEU A 305 -5.42 12.84 -17.36
CA LEU A 305 -6.32 11.96 -16.61
C LEU A 305 -7.40 11.34 -17.52
N ALA A 306 -8.03 12.15 -18.36
CA ALA A 306 -9.02 11.66 -19.33
C ALA A 306 -8.39 10.67 -20.32
N ARG A 307 -7.14 10.90 -20.74
CA ARG A 307 -6.39 9.99 -21.61
C ARG A 307 -6.16 8.65 -20.92
N TYR A 308 -5.70 8.63 -19.66
CA TYR A 308 -5.48 7.41 -18.89
C TYR A 308 -6.78 6.59 -18.73
N GLN A 309 -7.88 7.25 -18.41
CA GLN A 309 -9.18 6.58 -18.29
C GLN A 309 -9.66 5.97 -19.62
N ASN A 310 -9.34 6.59 -20.75
CA ASN A 310 -9.67 6.06 -22.06
C ASN A 310 -8.80 4.85 -22.47
N MET A 311 -7.70 4.59 -21.77
CA MET A 311 -6.85 3.42 -22.00
C MET A 311 -7.38 2.14 -21.33
N LEU A 312 -8.35 2.23 -20.44
CA LEU A 312 -8.83 1.10 -19.65
C LEU A 312 -9.37 -0.02 -20.53
N LEU A 313 -8.98 -1.25 -20.23
CA LEU A 313 -9.42 -2.44 -20.94
C LEU A 313 -10.92 -2.69 -20.70
N ASN A 314 -11.65 -2.94 -21.80
CA ASN A 314 -13.06 -3.28 -21.83
C ASN A 314 -13.28 -4.60 -22.59
N ASP A 315 -12.51 -5.62 -22.26
CA ASP A 315 -12.55 -6.93 -22.89
C ASP A 315 -12.28 -8.00 -21.84
N ASP A 316 -13.23 -8.91 -21.64
CA ASP A 316 -13.09 -10.02 -20.71
C ASP A 316 -12.62 -11.32 -21.40
N SER A 317 -12.19 -11.23 -22.66
CA SER A 317 -11.62 -12.38 -23.37
C SER A 317 -10.35 -12.87 -22.66
N GLY A 318 -10.32 -14.17 -22.38
CA GLY A 318 -9.23 -14.79 -21.60
C GLY A 318 -9.42 -14.77 -20.09
N PHE A 319 -10.42 -14.04 -19.55
CA PHE A 319 -10.73 -14.12 -18.12
C PHE A 319 -11.22 -15.52 -17.74
N VAL A 320 -10.63 -16.09 -16.69
CA VAL A 320 -10.98 -17.40 -16.17
C VAL A 320 -11.50 -17.25 -14.74
N PRO A 321 -12.80 -17.47 -14.48
CA PRO A 321 -13.31 -17.49 -13.12
C PRO A 321 -12.65 -18.62 -12.29
N PHE A 322 -12.47 -18.42 -11.01
CA PHE A 322 -11.90 -19.47 -10.14
C PHE A 322 -12.74 -20.76 -10.15
N ALA A 323 -14.06 -20.65 -10.33
CA ALA A 323 -14.94 -21.80 -10.48
C ALA A 323 -14.63 -22.68 -11.72
N GLU A 324 -14.06 -22.11 -12.78
CA GLU A 324 -13.65 -22.85 -13.97
C GLU A 324 -12.27 -23.48 -13.84
N TYR A 325 -11.34 -22.81 -13.13
CA TYR A 325 -10.02 -23.38 -12.83
C TYR A 325 -10.15 -24.72 -12.12
N GLU A 326 -11.00 -24.81 -11.10
CA GLU A 326 -11.25 -26.06 -10.37
C GLU A 326 -11.82 -27.19 -11.22
N LYS A 327 -12.65 -26.88 -12.22
CA LYS A 327 -13.23 -27.89 -13.11
C LYS A 327 -12.18 -28.49 -14.05
N LYS A 328 -11.12 -27.73 -14.37
CA LYS A 328 -10.01 -28.21 -15.22
C LYS A 328 -8.97 -29.02 -14.44
N SER A 329 -8.87 -28.80 -13.14
CA SER A 329 -7.87 -29.42 -12.25
C SER A 329 -8.34 -30.76 -11.68
N ARG A 330 -9.61 -31.16 -11.91
CA ARG A 330 -10.22 -32.44 -11.53
C ARG A 330 -10.31 -33.38 -12.72
#